data_d7842636a9b1b61b040907af241c4bb7
#
_entry.id   d7842636a9b1b61b040907af241c4bb7
#
_cell.length_a   1.000
_cell.length_b   1.000
_cell.length_c   1.000
_cell.angle_alpha   90.00
_cell.angle_beta   90.00
_cell.angle_gamma   90.00
#
_symmetry.space_group_name_H-M   'P 1'
#
loop_
_entity.id
_entity.type
_entity.pdbx_description
1 polymer ?
#
loop_
_entity_poly.entity_id
_entity_poly.type
_entity_poly.pdbx_seq_one_letter_code
_entity_poly.pdbx_strand_id
1 'polypeptide(L)'
;MLVRTFVSLLLLSAATSCGLAQQPTHYKIAVVGLVHSHVWGHLATMVEGKTATLVGVSEPNPELVREAKKAGVRDDLFFPDYKKMLDQTKPDIVWAFVENNRHLEIARECAPRHINLIFEKPLASSYTDALEIRTLAQKYGIRVMTNYQMAWWPSNYAAKAAVDHGEVGTVYRLHGVVGHGGPGSEGPRNTYFFDWLTDPVKNGAGALMDFGCYNALWSIWYLGMPDAVYATALHLRPQRFPKVEDEATIVLSYPHAVGIFEGSWDLPRSFQDLEVFGRPDGAGQPASLYMTHSGVQIRAGRDTRELKIEPLPAAEAEPVAYMVSRLQAGQPIEGLTAVDINVNVIRIIDLAKQSIKTGQQVSVAADHGARP
;
A
#
# COMPACT_ATOMS: atom_id res chain seq x y z
N MET A 1 -78.78 20.62 -13.53
CA MET A 1 -77.59 21.46 -13.57
C MET A 1 -76.77 21.20 -12.30
N LEU A 2 -75.77 20.28 -12.35
CA LEU A 2 -74.88 20.06 -11.18
C LEU A 2 -73.52 20.68 -11.53
N VAL A 3 -73.11 21.65 -10.73
CA VAL A 3 -71.80 22.28 -10.80
C VAL A 3 -70.84 21.44 -9.96
N ARG A 4 -69.81 20.85 -10.62
CA ARG A 4 -68.72 20.15 -9.97
C ARG A 4 -67.55 21.13 -9.73
N THR A 5 -67.29 21.44 -8.49
CA THR A 5 -66.11 22.22 -8.05
C THR A 5 -64.89 21.32 -8.00
N PHE A 6 -63.90 21.63 -8.83
CA PHE A 6 -62.56 20.99 -8.73
C PHE A 6 -61.72 21.75 -7.70
N VAL A 7 -61.31 21.06 -6.65
CA VAL A 7 -60.29 21.55 -5.70
C VAL A 7 -58.93 21.03 -6.19
N SER A 8 -58.09 21.92 -6.68
CA SER A 8 -56.70 21.59 -7.03
C SER A 8 -55.83 21.68 -5.77
N LEU A 9 -55.33 20.53 -5.34
CA LEU A 9 -54.31 20.41 -4.28
C LEU A 9 -52.94 20.71 -4.86
N LEU A 10 -52.33 21.85 -4.56
CA LEU A 10 -50.92 22.15 -4.84
C LEU A 10 -50.04 21.40 -3.81
N LEU A 11 -49.37 20.37 -4.23
CA LEU A 11 -48.28 19.74 -3.48
C LEU A 11 -47.02 20.61 -3.64
N LEU A 12 -46.64 21.37 -2.61
CA LEU A 12 -45.31 21.99 -2.51
C LEU A 12 -44.29 20.90 -2.18
N SER A 13 -43.53 20.47 -3.17
CA SER A 13 -42.32 19.65 -2.94
C SER A 13 -41.19 20.55 -2.45
N ALA A 14 -40.89 20.48 -1.16
CA ALA A 14 -39.67 21.06 -0.60
C ALA A 14 -38.47 20.24 -1.08
N ALA A 15 -37.80 20.72 -2.11
CA ALA A 15 -36.47 20.19 -2.50
C ALA A 15 -35.47 20.63 -1.43
N THR A 16 -35.12 19.72 -0.54
CA THR A 16 -33.94 19.85 0.31
C THR A 16 -32.72 19.82 -0.58
N SER A 17 -32.19 20.98 -0.94
CA SER A 17 -30.88 21.11 -1.54
C SER A 17 -29.84 20.68 -0.51
N CYS A 18 -29.39 19.43 -0.62
CA CYS A 18 -28.17 18.99 0.04
C CYS A 18 -27.03 19.82 -0.56
N GLY A 19 -26.61 20.85 0.15
CA GLY A 19 -25.48 21.68 -0.26
C GLY A 19 -24.24 20.80 -0.37
N LEU A 20 -23.82 20.54 -1.61
CA LEU A 20 -22.49 19.96 -1.86
C LEU A 20 -21.49 20.93 -1.25
N ALA A 21 -20.85 20.53 -0.16
CA ALA A 21 -19.73 21.28 0.39
C ALA A 21 -18.72 21.50 -0.73
N GLN A 22 -18.41 22.77 -1.00
CA GLN A 22 -17.47 23.14 -2.05
C GLN A 22 -16.11 22.50 -1.71
N GLN A 23 -15.61 21.64 -2.60
CA GLN A 23 -14.32 20.97 -2.41
C GLN A 23 -13.22 22.04 -2.29
N PRO A 24 -12.25 21.88 -1.36
CA PRO A 24 -11.17 22.84 -1.23
C PRO A 24 -10.41 22.98 -2.55
N THR A 25 -10.11 24.20 -2.94
CA THR A 25 -9.31 24.49 -4.14
C THR A 25 -7.84 24.12 -3.96
N HIS A 26 -7.42 23.92 -2.71
CA HIS A 26 -6.04 23.55 -2.37
C HIS A 26 -6.05 22.75 -1.05
N TYR A 27 -5.50 21.52 -1.11
CA TYR A 27 -5.45 20.61 0.03
C TYR A 27 -4.25 20.90 0.93
N LYS A 28 -4.42 20.67 2.24
CA LYS A 28 -3.35 20.74 3.26
C LYS A 28 -2.88 19.35 3.61
N ILE A 29 -1.57 19.12 3.59
CA ILE A 29 -0.94 17.88 4.00
C ILE A 29 -0.05 18.09 5.23
N ALA A 30 -0.10 17.17 6.19
CA ALA A 30 0.84 17.11 7.31
C ALA A 30 1.57 15.78 7.32
N VAL A 31 2.79 15.78 7.84
CA VAL A 31 3.65 14.60 7.97
C VAL A 31 3.75 14.21 9.45
N VAL A 32 3.54 12.93 9.75
CA VAL A 32 3.71 12.37 11.08
C VAL A 32 4.83 11.32 11.06
N GLY A 33 5.91 11.62 11.78
CA GLY A 33 7.13 10.81 11.82
C GLY A 33 8.07 11.02 10.63
N LEU A 34 9.36 10.79 10.88
CA LEU A 34 10.42 10.84 9.87
C LEU A 34 11.33 9.60 9.97
N VAL A 35 10.92 8.58 10.73
CA VAL A 35 11.74 7.38 10.95
C VAL A 35 11.72 6.41 9.77
N HIS A 36 10.72 6.50 8.88
CA HIS A 36 10.65 5.68 7.67
C HIS A 36 11.49 6.31 6.56
N SER A 37 12.44 5.54 5.99
CA SER A 37 13.41 6.06 5.00
C SER A 37 12.78 6.66 3.73
N HIS A 38 11.58 6.21 3.35
CA HIS A 38 10.89 6.73 2.16
C HIS A 38 10.53 8.21 2.25
N VAL A 39 10.38 8.78 3.47
CA VAL A 39 10.07 10.20 3.63
C VAL A 39 11.05 11.10 2.89
N TRP A 40 12.33 10.73 2.84
CA TRP A 40 13.39 11.54 2.24
C TRP A 40 13.24 11.68 0.73
N GLY A 41 12.65 10.70 0.06
CA GLY A 41 12.31 10.78 -1.37
C GLY A 41 11.08 11.65 -1.68
N HIS A 42 10.15 11.77 -0.73
CA HIS A 42 8.89 12.50 -0.92
C HIS A 42 8.89 13.92 -0.34
N LEU A 43 9.77 14.18 0.63
CA LEU A 43 9.74 15.43 1.40
C LEU A 43 9.96 16.67 0.53
N ALA A 44 10.86 16.59 -0.45
CA ALA A 44 11.12 17.70 -1.38
C ALA A 44 9.87 18.08 -2.19
N THR A 45 9.14 17.11 -2.71
CA THR A 45 7.88 17.34 -3.45
C THR A 45 6.80 17.96 -2.56
N MET A 46 6.70 17.52 -1.30
CA MET A 46 5.76 18.11 -0.34
C MET A 46 6.15 19.54 0.04
N VAL A 47 7.45 19.84 0.18
CA VAL A 47 7.96 21.20 0.44
C VAL A 47 7.70 22.13 -0.74
N GLU A 48 7.80 21.65 -1.98
CA GLU A 48 7.44 22.45 -3.17
C GLU A 48 5.96 22.85 -3.18
N GLY A 49 5.08 22.05 -2.57
CA GLY A 49 3.68 22.39 -2.35
C GLY A 49 2.82 22.51 -3.61
N LYS A 50 3.22 21.91 -4.74
CA LYS A 50 2.48 22.05 -6.02
C LYS A 50 1.10 21.40 -6.00
N THR A 51 0.99 20.26 -5.35
CA THR A 51 -0.26 19.46 -5.29
C THR A 51 -1.04 19.70 -4.01
N ALA A 52 -0.33 19.80 -2.88
CA ALA A 52 -0.89 20.10 -1.58
C ALA A 52 0.09 20.95 -0.76
N THR A 53 -0.41 21.83 0.11
CA THR A 53 0.44 22.64 0.99
C THR A 53 0.87 21.85 2.21
N LEU A 54 2.17 21.72 2.44
CA LEU A 54 2.71 21.19 3.69
C LEU A 54 2.44 22.18 4.84
N VAL A 55 1.65 21.77 5.82
CA VAL A 55 1.21 22.62 6.95
C VAL A 55 1.80 22.22 8.29
N GLY A 56 2.47 21.07 8.37
CA GLY A 56 3.12 20.62 9.60
C GLY A 56 3.89 19.31 9.41
N VAL A 57 4.96 19.19 10.21
CA VAL A 57 5.76 17.97 10.34
C VAL A 57 5.91 17.68 11.82
N SER A 58 5.48 16.52 12.28
CA SER A 58 5.65 16.11 13.66
C SER A 58 6.72 15.03 13.78
N GLU A 59 7.81 15.36 14.44
CA GLU A 59 8.93 14.47 14.71
C GLU A 59 9.59 14.86 16.04
N PRO A 60 9.61 13.96 17.03
CA PRO A 60 10.25 14.24 18.32
C PRO A 60 11.80 14.12 18.27
N ASN A 61 12.36 13.41 17.29
CA ASN A 61 13.81 13.21 17.19
C ASN A 61 14.50 14.44 16.57
N PRO A 62 15.36 15.15 17.36
CA PRO A 62 16.00 16.37 16.86
C PRO A 62 17.01 16.14 15.73
N GLU A 63 17.53 14.91 15.57
CA GLU A 63 18.41 14.58 14.46
C GLU A 63 17.64 14.50 13.14
N LEU A 64 16.49 13.83 13.15
CA LEU A 64 15.61 13.75 11.98
C LEU A 64 15.02 15.12 11.64
N VAL A 65 14.68 15.93 12.63
CA VAL A 65 14.28 17.34 12.41
C VAL A 65 15.40 18.13 11.70
N ARG A 66 16.66 17.96 12.12
CA ARG A 66 17.80 18.61 11.42
C ARG A 66 17.92 18.15 9.97
N GLU A 67 17.72 16.86 9.70
CA GLU A 67 17.74 16.33 8.34
C GLU A 67 16.58 16.87 7.48
N ALA A 68 15.38 17.01 8.05
CA ALA A 68 14.24 17.58 7.34
C ALA A 68 14.43 19.09 7.04
N LYS A 69 15.06 19.84 7.95
CA LYS A 69 15.45 21.24 7.69
C LYS A 69 16.44 21.36 6.54
N LYS A 70 17.42 20.46 6.47
CA LYS A 70 18.34 20.38 5.31
C LYS A 70 17.62 20.08 4.00
N ALA A 71 16.49 19.34 4.05
CA ALA A 71 15.64 19.06 2.91
C ALA A 71 14.65 20.21 2.57
N GLY A 72 14.72 21.34 3.28
CA GLY A 72 13.95 22.55 2.97
C GLY A 72 12.68 22.77 3.80
N VAL A 73 12.40 21.93 4.82
CA VAL A 73 11.27 22.15 5.71
C VAL A 73 11.54 23.36 6.60
N ARG A 74 10.64 24.33 6.60
CA ARG A 74 10.75 25.56 7.41
C ARG A 74 10.58 25.27 8.90
N ASP A 75 11.24 26.07 9.73
CA ASP A 75 11.26 25.92 11.18
C ASP A 75 9.88 26.01 11.84
N ASP A 76 9.01 26.86 11.30
CA ASP A 76 7.64 27.09 11.81
C ASP A 76 6.67 25.93 11.53
N LEU A 77 7.07 24.94 10.74
CA LEU A 77 6.27 23.75 10.44
C LEU A 77 6.51 22.59 11.38
N PHE A 78 7.49 22.66 12.31
CA PHE A 78 7.78 21.54 13.21
C PHE A 78 6.95 21.55 14.48
N PHE A 79 6.40 20.39 14.80
CA PHE A 79 5.62 20.12 16.01
C PHE A 79 6.20 18.91 16.74
N PRO A 80 6.47 19.00 18.05
CA PRO A 80 6.94 17.85 18.82
C PRO A 80 5.81 16.84 19.11
N ASP A 81 4.55 17.27 19.02
CA ASP A 81 3.35 16.49 19.31
C ASP A 81 2.40 16.54 18.10
N TYR A 82 2.20 15.39 17.46
CA TYR A 82 1.37 15.31 16.26
C TYR A 82 -0.11 15.58 16.54
N LYS A 83 -0.64 15.27 17.73
CA LYS A 83 -2.03 15.57 18.07
C LYS A 83 -2.28 17.07 18.12
N LYS A 84 -1.34 17.80 18.75
CA LYS A 84 -1.39 19.28 18.73
C LYS A 84 -1.24 19.83 17.32
N MET A 85 -0.36 19.25 16.50
CA MET A 85 -0.22 19.61 15.09
C MET A 85 -1.56 19.45 14.35
N LEU A 86 -2.24 18.29 14.50
CA LEU A 86 -3.52 18.03 13.85
C LEU A 86 -4.59 19.07 14.24
N ASP A 87 -4.68 19.39 15.55
CA ASP A 87 -5.67 20.33 16.07
C ASP A 87 -5.41 21.78 15.60
N GLN A 88 -4.14 22.18 15.48
CA GLN A 88 -3.75 23.55 15.08
C GLN A 88 -3.79 23.75 13.56
N THR A 89 -3.31 22.80 12.79
CA THR A 89 -3.15 22.93 11.33
C THR A 89 -4.38 22.47 10.55
N LYS A 90 -5.17 21.55 11.15
CA LYS A 90 -6.35 20.94 10.53
C LYS A 90 -6.08 20.52 9.09
N PRO A 91 -5.16 19.55 8.88
CA PRO A 91 -4.81 19.08 7.55
C PRO A 91 -5.96 18.26 6.95
N ASP A 92 -6.07 18.24 5.62
CA ASP A 92 -6.99 17.37 4.88
C ASP A 92 -6.43 15.95 4.73
N ILE A 93 -5.10 15.86 4.70
CA ILE A 93 -4.33 14.62 4.48
C ILE A 93 -3.20 14.55 5.51
N VAL A 94 -3.00 13.39 6.10
CA VAL A 94 -1.81 13.03 6.88
C VAL A 94 -1.07 11.91 6.15
N TRP A 95 0.23 12.08 5.95
CA TRP A 95 1.12 11.00 5.53
C TRP A 95 1.98 10.58 6.70
N ALA A 96 1.83 9.31 7.12
CA ALA A 96 2.56 8.76 8.25
C ALA A 96 3.80 8.01 7.80
N PHE A 97 4.96 8.43 8.32
CA PHE A 97 6.27 7.82 8.11
C PHE A 97 6.84 7.30 9.45
N VAL A 98 5.99 6.59 10.17
CA VAL A 98 6.27 5.96 11.46
C VAL A 98 6.53 4.47 11.31
N GLU A 99 6.82 3.79 12.44
CA GLU A 99 6.88 2.33 12.50
C GLU A 99 5.54 1.70 12.13
N ASN A 100 5.54 0.51 11.53
CA ASN A 100 4.31 -0.16 11.04
C ASN A 100 3.27 -0.40 12.14
N ASN A 101 3.69 -0.73 13.35
CA ASN A 101 2.79 -0.96 14.48
C ASN A 101 2.09 0.31 15.00
N ARG A 102 2.53 1.49 14.56
CA ARG A 102 1.92 2.78 14.93
C ARG A 102 0.88 3.30 13.94
N HIS A 103 0.70 2.65 12.80
CA HIS A 103 -0.27 3.08 11.81
C HIS A 103 -1.70 3.14 12.39
N LEU A 104 -2.08 2.13 13.19
CA LEU A 104 -3.40 2.14 13.85
C LEU A 104 -3.55 3.29 14.86
N GLU A 105 -2.51 3.62 15.63
CA GLU A 105 -2.50 4.78 16.54
C GLU A 105 -2.83 6.07 15.76
N ILE A 106 -2.16 6.28 14.62
CA ILE A 106 -2.39 7.45 13.77
C ILE A 106 -3.81 7.44 13.18
N ALA A 107 -4.31 6.27 12.75
CA ALA A 107 -5.67 6.14 12.23
C ALA A 107 -6.73 6.50 13.28
N ARG A 108 -6.55 6.05 14.52
CA ARG A 108 -7.45 6.37 15.65
C ARG A 108 -7.54 7.87 15.96
N GLU A 109 -6.47 8.60 15.74
CA GLU A 109 -6.45 10.06 15.93
C GLU A 109 -6.97 10.85 14.74
N CYS A 110 -6.65 10.40 13.52
CA CYS A 110 -7.02 11.11 12.29
C CYS A 110 -8.48 10.87 11.88
N ALA A 111 -8.99 9.63 12.01
CA ALA A 111 -10.31 9.29 11.52
C ALA A 111 -11.45 10.10 12.16
N PRO A 112 -11.53 10.29 13.50
CA PRO A 112 -12.55 11.13 14.12
C PRO A 112 -12.47 12.62 13.74
N ARG A 113 -11.30 13.05 13.25
CA ARG A 113 -11.07 14.41 12.72
C ARG A 113 -11.38 14.53 11.23
N HIS A 114 -11.87 13.45 10.58
CA HIS A 114 -12.12 13.36 9.14
C HIS A 114 -10.89 13.66 8.27
N ILE A 115 -9.70 13.34 8.77
CA ILE A 115 -8.43 13.49 8.05
C ILE A 115 -8.15 12.22 7.24
N ASN A 116 -7.91 12.37 5.94
CA ASN A 116 -7.54 11.27 5.06
C ASN A 116 -6.09 10.83 5.31
N LEU A 117 -5.77 9.56 5.05
CA LEU A 117 -4.50 8.97 5.46
C LEU A 117 -3.74 8.36 4.29
N ILE A 118 -2.46 8.65 4.23
CA ILE A 118 -1.48 7.89 3.46
C ILE A 118 -0.56 7.20 4.47
N PHE A 119 -0.51 5.87 4.42
CA PHE A 119 0.45 5.08 5.17
C PHE A 119 1.55 4.55 4.26
N GLU A 120 2.76 4.46 4.77
CA GLU A 120 3.78 3.67 4.12
C GLU A 120 3.41 2.18 4.16
N LYS A 121 3.97 1.42 3.22
CA LYS A 121 3.77 -0.03 3.21
C LYS A 121 4.57 -0.71 4.35
N PRO A 122 4.06 -1.80 4.88
CA PRO A 122 2.71 -2.34 4.73
C PRO A 122 1.66 -1.56 5.55
N LEU A 123 0.38 -1.81 5.31
CA LEU A 123 -0.73 -1.11 5.97
C LEU A 123 -0.68 -1.16 7.50
N ALA A 124 -0.22 -2.26 8.07
CA ALA A 124 -0.09 -2.49 9.51
C ALA A 124 0.88 -3.64 9.80
N SER A 125 1.32 -3.78 11.06
CA SER A 125 2.16 -4.89 11.51
C SER A 125 1.38 -6.18 11.83
N SER A 126 0.04 -6.10 11.93
CA SER A 126 -0.87 -7.22 12.19
C SER A 126 -2.19 -7.11 11.43
N TYR A 127 -2.82 -8.27 11.18
CA TYR A 127 -4.13 -8.32 10.51
C TYR A 127 -5.23 -7.65 11.33
N THR A 128 -5.20 -7.79 12.65
CA THR A 128 -6.15 -7.13 13.55
C THR A 128 -6.10 -5.62 13.42
N ASP A 129 -4.90 -5.05 13.39
CA ASP A 129 -4.71 -3.60 13.23
C ASP A 129 -5.17 -3.12 11.85
N ALA A 130 -4.87 -3.89 10.80
CA ALA A 130 -5.33 -3.58 9.45
C ALA A 130 -6.86 -3.57 9.33
N LEU A 131 -7.55 -4.53 9.97
CA LEU A 131 -9.02 -4.58 10.04
C LEU A 131 -9.59 -3.36 10.75
N GLU A 132 -8.99 -2.94 11.87
CA GLU A 132 -9.45 -1.75 12.61
C GLU A 132 -9.22 -0.47 11.80
N ILE A 133 -8.09 -0.32 11.11
CA ILE A 133 -7.84 0.82 10.21
C ILE A 133 -8.95 0.90 9.14
N ARG A 134 -9.30 -0.22 8.49
CA ARG A 134 -10.41 -0.27 7.53
C ARG A 134 -11.74 0.13 8.17
N THR A 135 -12.03 -0.41 9.34
CA THR A 135 -13.27 -0.11 10.09
C THR A 135 -13.38 1.38 10.42
N LEU A 136 -12.28 2.00 10.86
CA LEU A 136 -12.22 3.43 11.10
C LEU A 136 -12.43 4.24 9.81
N ALA A 137 -11.80 3.84 8.71
CA ALA A 137 -11.98 4.50 7.42
C ALA A 137 -13.46 4.49 6.99
N GLN A 138 -14.12 3.35 7.08
CA GLN A 138 -15.54 3.19 6.75
C GLN A 138 -16.44 4.00 7.70
N LYS A 139 -16.20 3.90 9.01
CA LYS A 139 -17.00 4.58 10.04
C LYS A 139 -16.99 6.09 9.89
N TYR A 140 -15.85 6.68 9.58
CA TYR A 140 -15.69 8.13 9.51
C TYR A 140 -15.68 8.68 8.08
N GLY A 141 -15.82 7.82 7.08
CA GLY A 141 -15.90 8.22 5.67
C GLY A 141 -14.61 8.84 5.14
N ILE A 142 -13.45 8.47 5.70
CA ILE A 142 -12.14 8.94 5.24
C ILE A 142 -11.55 7.99 4.21
N ARG A 143 -10.66 8.51 3.39
CA ARG A 143 -9.84 7.71 2.47
C ARG A 143 -8.55 7.30 3.14
N VAL A 144 -8.22 6.03 3.03
CA VAL A 144 -6.95 5.46 3.50
C VAL A 144 -6.25 4.82 2.31
N MET A 145 -5.00 5.19 2.10
CA MET A 145 -4.13 4.69 1.04
C MET A 145 -2.87 4.10 1.64
N THR A 146 -2.43 2.94 1.13
CA THR A 146 -1.12 2.36 1.44
C THR A 146 -0.16 2.65 0.29
N ASN A 147 0.95 3.31 0.57
CA ASN A 147 1.92 3.71 -0.44
C ASN A 147 2.88 2.57 -0.77
N TYR A 148 2.65 1.89 -1.88
CA TYR A 148 3.62 0.98 -2.49
C TYR A 148 4.29 1.68 -3.67
N GLN A 149 5.61 1.65 -3.74
CA GLN A 149 6.36 2.24 -4.87
C GLN A 149 5.88 1.69 -6.22
N MET A 150 5.62 0.38 -6.28
CA MET A 150 5.16 -0.28 -7.50
C MET A 150 3.78 0.18 -7.99
N ALA A 151 2.98 0.82 -7.14
CA ALA A 151 1.70 1.39 -7.56
C ALA A 151 1.87 2.59 -8.51
N TRP A 152 3.06 3.15 -8.56
CA TRP A 152 3.41 4.30 -9.42
C TRP A 152 4.25 3.89 -10.64
N TRP A 153 4.34 2.58 -10.92
CA TRP A 153 5.06 2.08 -12.08
C TRP A 153 4.13 1.79 -13.25
N PRO A 154 4.29 2.47 -14.38
CA PRO A 154 3.51 2.18 -15.58
C PRO A 154 3.62 0.72 -16.04
N SER A 155 4.77 0.07 -15.79
CA SER A 155 5.00 -1.33 -16.14
C SER A 155 4.03 -2.29 -15.46
N ASN A 156 3.65 -2.06 -14.19
CA ASN A 156 2.66 -2.87 -13.51
C ASN A 156 1.31 -2.88 -14.23
N TYR A 157 0.86 -1.70 -14.64
CA TYR A 157 -0.44 -1.54 -15.32
C TYR A 157 -0.41 -2.11 -16.74
N ALA A 158 0.69 -1.92 -17.45
CA ALA A 158 0.89 -2.53 -18.77
C ALA A 158 0.88 -4.07 -18.68
N ALA A 159 1.57 -4.63 -17.69
CA ALA A 159 1.60 -6.06 -17.43
C ALA A 159 0.21 -6.61 -17.09
N LYS A 160 -0.50 -5.94 -16.16
CA LYS A 160 -1.85 -6.37 -15.77
C LYS A 160 -2.84 -6.28 -16.94
N ALA A 161 -2.80 -5.21 -17.70
CA ALA A 161 -3.64 -5.06 -18.88
C ALA A 161 -3.40 -6.16 -19.91
N ALA A 162 -2.15 -6.52 -20.19
CA ALA A 162 -1.81 -7.62 -21.10
C ALA A 162 -2.36 -8.97 -20.62
N VAL A 163 -2.25 -9.25 -19.30
CA VAL A 163 -2.82 -10.47 -18.71
C VAL A 163 -4.35 -10.46 -18.80
N ASP A 164 -5.00 -9.34 -18.47
CA ASP A 164 -6.46 -9.21 -18.53
C ASP A 164 -7.02 -9.31 -19.96
N HIS A 165 -6.23 -8.89 -20.95
CA HIS A 165 -6.56 -9.08 -22.37
C HIS A 165 -6.25 -10.50 -22.88
N GLY A 166 -5.77 -11.40 -22.01
CA GLY A 166 -5.53 -12.80 -22.36
C GLY A 166 -4.24 -13.05 -23.15
N GLU A 167 -3.29 -12.11 -23.19
CA GLU A 167 -2.07 -12.23 -23.99
C GLU A 167 -1.16 -13.40 -23.59
N VAL A 168 -1.31 -13.90 -22.37
CA VAL A 168 -0.66 -15.13 -21.89
C VAL A 168 -1.63 -16.29 -21.70
N GLY A 169 -2.94 -16.07 -21.88
CA GLY A 169 -3.99 -17.03 -21.60
C GLY A 169 -4.31 -17.15 -20.10
N THR A 170 -4.89 -18.30 -19.70
CA THR A 170 -5.25 -18.56 -18.29
C THR A 170 -4.02 -18.67 -17.41
N VAL A 171 -3.91 -17.80 -16.41
CA VAL A 171 -2.79 -17.78 -15.47
C VAL A 171 -2.84 -19.00 -14.57
N TYR A 172 -1.73 -19.75 -14.50
CA TYR A 172 -1.59 -20.92 -13.63
C TYR A 172 -0.43 -20.82 -12.64
N ARG A 173 0.48 -19.84 -12.83
CA ARG A 173 1.59 -19.60 -11.89
C ARG A 173 1.99 -18.13 -11.88
N LEU A 174 2.31 -17.65 -10.68
CA LEU A 174 3.05 -16.41 -10.45
C LEU A 174 4.39 -16.75 -9.80
N HIS A 175 5.45 -16.07 -10.20
CA HIS A 175 6.74 -16.09 -9.53
C HIS A 175 7.24 -14.67 -9.34
N GLY A 176 7.44 -14.27 -8.10
CA GLY A 176 7.88 -12.92 -7.76
C GLY A 176 9.11 -12.93 -6.85
N VAL A 177 10.08 -12.07 -7.15
CA VAL A 177 11.26 -11.85 -6.32
C VAL A 177 11.33 -10.37 -5.99
N VAL A 178 11.26 -10.04 -4.68
CA VAL A 178 11.37 -8.66 -4.21
C VAL A 178 12.40 -8.59 -3.10
N GLY A 179 13.36 -7.67 -3.24
CA GLY A 179 14.39 -7.50 -2.23
C GLY A 179 15.61 -6.75 -2.72
N HIS A 180 16.60 -6.66 -1.84
CA HIS A 180 17.91 -6.06 -2.10
C HIS A 180 18.92 -6.53 -1.05
N GLY A 181 20.13 -5.96 -0.99
CA GLY A 181 21.19 -6.32 -0.01
C GLY A 181 20.91 -5.91 1.45
N GLY A 182 19.66 -5.63 1.79
CA GLY A 182 19.18 -5.27 3.12
C GLY A 182 19.22 -3.76 3.41
N PRO A 183 18.55 -3.31 4.49
CA PRO A 183 18.47 -1.90 4.86
C PRO A 183 19.84 -1.34 5.25
N GLY A 184 20.11 -0.10 4.88
CA GLY A 184 21.26 0.64 5.37
C GLY A 184 21.12 0.98 6.86
N SER A 185 22.26 1.07 7.58
CA SER A 185 22.29 1.36 9.01
C SER A 185 23.10 2.60 9.39
N GLU A 186 23.71 3.27 8.40
CA GLU A 186 24.60 4.40 8.68
C GLU A 186 23.92 5.75 8.43
N GLY A 187 24.20 6.68 9.33
CA GLY A 187 23.66 8.04 9.32
C GLY A 187 22.22 8.13 9.83
N PRO A 188 21.77 9.32 10.28
CA PRO A 188 20.49 9.47 10.97
C PRO A 188 19.28 8.94 10.16
N ARG A 189 19.25 9.17 8.87
CA ARG A 189 18.15 8.74 7.98
C ARG A 189 18.00 7.23 7.89
N ASN A 190 19.09 6.48 8.06
CA ASN A 190 19.10 5.03 7.94
C ASN A 190 19.10 4.34 9.30
N THR A 191 19.82 4.87 10.29
CA THR A 191 19.93 4.26 11.64
C THR A 191 18.56 4.08 12.28
N TYR A 192 17.74 5.14 12.34
CA TYR A 192 16.42 5.04 12.94
C TYR A 192 15.45 4.18 12.14
N PHE A 193 15.59 4.13 10.81
CA PHE A 193 14.85 3.20 9.95
C PHE A 193 15.26 1.75 10.22
N PHE A 194 16.56 1.47 10.24
CA PHE A 194 17.10 0.15 10.53
C PHE A 194 16.64 -0.39 11.88
N ASP A 195 16.69 0.44 12.93
CA ASP A 195 16.36 0.06 14.31
C ASP A 195 14.93 -0.46 14.46
N TRP A 196 13.96 0.19 13.79
CA TRP A 196 12.59 -0.29 13.88
C TRP A 196 12.26 -1.36 12.84
N LEU A 197 12.84 -1.30 11.63
CA LEU A 197 12.58 -2.28 10.58
C LEU A 197 13.07 -3.68 10.99
N THR A 198 14.16 -3.76 11.77
CA THR A 198 14.71 -5.00 12.30
C THR A 198 14.17 -5.40 13.67
N ASP A 199 13.14 -4.73 14.14
CA ASP A 199 12.43 -5.07 15.39
C ASP A 199 11.11 -5.80 15.08
N PRO A 200 10.91 -7.06 15.56
CA PRO A 200 9.75 -7.86 15.21
C PRO A 200 8.41 -7.31 15.72
N VAL A 201 8.44 -6.44 16.75
CA VAL A 201 7.23 -5.80 17.27
C VAL A 201 6.86 -4.59 16.43
N LYS A 202 7.86 -3.77 16.07
CA LYS A 202 7.64 -2.51 15.34
C LYS A 202 7.32 -2.75 13.86
N ASN A 203 8.06 -3.64 13.22
CA ASN A 203 7.85 -4.01 11.83
C ASN A 203 6.79 -5.09 11.66
N GLY A 204 6.74 -6.09 12.56
CA GLY A 204 5.85 -7.25 12.50
C GLY A 204 6.55 -8.55 12.05
N ALA A 205 7.69 -8.47 11.36
CA ALA A 205 8.62 -9.52 10.96
C ALA A 205 9.86 -8.86 10.35
N GLY A 206 10.73 -9.58 9.66
CA GLY A 206 11.87 -9.07 8.88
C GLY A 206 11.53 -8.87 7.39
N ALA A 207 12.30 -9.55 6.53
CA ALA A 207 12.13 -9.50 5.08
C ALA A 207 10.73 -10.00 4.63
N LEU A 208 10.13 -10.91 5.38
CA LEU A 208 8.75 -11.36 5.14
C LEU A 208 7.77 -10.18 5.16
N MET A 209 7.86 -9.32 6.15
CA MET A 209 6.97 -8.15 6.25
C MET A 209 7.35 -7.10 5.21
N ASP A 210 8.64 -6.78 5.08
CA ASP A 210 9.14 -5.71 4.24
C ASP A 210 8.91 -5.97 2.74
N PHE A 211 9.17 -7.21 2.27
CA PHE A 211 9.06 -7.58 0.85
C PHE A 211 7.97 -8.60 0.55
N GLY A 212 7.65 -9.49 1.49
CA GLY A 212 6.53 -10.40 1.32
C GLY A 212 5.19 -9.68 1.08
N CYS A 213 5.03 -8.46 1.62
CA CYS A 213 3.84 -7.66 1.38
C CYS A 213 3.67 -7.23 -0.09
N TYR A 214 4.75 -6.93 -0.82
CA TYR A 214 4.70 -6.67 -2.27
C TYR A 214 4.25 -7.91 -3.04
N ASN A 215 4.81 -9.06 -2.68
CA ASN A 215 4.51 -10.35 -3.28
C ASN A 215 3.04 -10.76 -3.05
N ALA A 216 2.55 -10.61 -1.82
CA ALA A 216 1.15 -10.85 -1.48
C ALA A 216 0.22 -9.89 -2.25
N LEU A 217 0.61 -8.63 -2.41
CA LEU A 217 -0.17 -7.64 -3.15
C LEU A 217 -0.30 -8.02 -4.63
N TRP A 218 0.80 -8.40 -5.30
CA TRP A 218 0.76 -8.90 -6.67
C TRP A 218 -0.13 -10.13 -6.79
N SER A 219 0.02 -11.09 -5.86
CA SER A 219 -0.76 -12.32 -5.90
C SER A 219 -2.26 -12.06 -5.86
N ILE A 220 -2.70 -11.19 -4.92
CA ILE A 220 -4.11 -10.80 -4.81
C ILE A 220 -4.57 -10.03 -6.05
N TRP A 221 -3.73 -9.16 -6.60
CA TRP A 221 -4.09 -8.33 -7.75
C TRP A 221 -4.31 -9.14 -9.03
N TYR A 222 -3.54 -10.24 -9.21
CA TYR A 222 -3.68 -11.12 -10.37
C TYR A 222 -4.67 -12.27 -10.18
N LEU A 223 -4.71 -12.87 -8.99
CA LEU A 223 -5.43 -14.13 -8.74
C LEU A 223 -6.50 -14.05 -7.64
N GLY A 224 -6.60 -12.94 -6.93
CA GLY A 224 -7.45 -12.83 -5.74
C GLY A 224 -6.84 -13.51 -4.51
N MET A 225 -7.68 -13.80 -3.51
CA MET A 225 -7.23 -14.48 -2.29
C MET A 225 -6.90 -15.95 -2.56
N PRO A 226 -5.79 -16.48 -2.02
CA PRO A 226 -5.46 -17.90 -2.11
C PRO A 226 -6.35 -18.74 -1.19
N ASP A 227 -6.38 -20.07 -1.43
CA ASP A 227 -7.02 -21.03 -0.53
C ASP A 227 -6.14 -21.33 0.68
N ALA A 228 -4.82 -21.32 0.49
CA ALA A 228 -3.87 -21.64 1.54
C ALA A 228 -2.50 -20.97 1.33
N VAL A 229 -1.78 -20.81 2.44
CA VAL A 229 -0.46 -20.21 2.55
C VAL A 229 0.52 -21.21 3.15
N TYR A 230 1.67 -21.43 2.51
CA TYR A 230 2.83 -22.07 3.09
C TYR A 230 4.02 -21.09 3.02
N ALA A 231 4.81 -21.01 4.09
CA ALA A 231 5.97 -20.14 4.10
C ALA A 231 7.12 -20.73 4.90
N THR A 232 8.32 -20.35 4.53
CA THR A 232 9.57 -20.65 5.24
C THR A 232 10.41 -19.40 5.32
N ALA A 233 11.24 -19.29 6.35
CA ALA A 233 12.13 -18.16 6.57
C ALA A 233 13.49 -18.62 7.09
N LEU A 234 14.53 -17.87 6.74
CA LEU A 234 15.90 -18.11 7.15
C LEU A 234 16.54 -16.85 7.73
N HIS A 235 17.52 -17.06 8.60
CA HIS A 235 18.43 -16.03 9.09
C HIS A 235 19.81 -16.27 8.45
N LEU A 236 20.03 -15.71 7.28
CA LEU A 236 21.31 -15.89 6.53
C LEU A 236 22.41 -15.04 7.17
N ARG A 237 22.06 -13.88 7.73
CA ARG A 237 23.00 -12.96 8.40
C ARG A 237 22.55 -12.65 9.84
N PRO A 238 22.49 -13.66 10.75
CA PRO A 238 22.00 -13.50 12.11
C PRO A 238 22.80 -12.49 12.96
N GLN A 239 24.06 -12.22 12.60
CA GLN A 239 24.88 -11.18 13.28
C GLN A 239 24.36 -9.77 12.95
N ARG A 240 23.81 -9.57 11.76
CA ARG A 240 23.26 -8.26 11.33
C ARG A 240 21.79 -8.12 11.71
N PHE A 241 21.02 -9.21 11.61
CA PHE A 241 19.59 -9.25 11.88
C PHE A 241 19.25 -10.30 12.95
N PRO A 242 19.65 -10.05 14.24
CA PRO A 242 19.55 -11.07 15.28
C PRO A 242 18.11 -11.39 15.71
N LYS A 243 17.14 -10.53 15.41
CA LYS A 243 15.78 -10.63 15.93
C LYS A 243 14.76 -11.04 14.87
N VAL A 244 15.09 -10.91 13.60
CA VAL A 244 14.16 -11.11 12.48
C VAL A 244 14.85 -11.85 11.35
N GLU A 245 14.07 -12.55 10.54
CA GLU A 245 14.54 -13.22 9.34
C GLU A 245 14.93 -12.21 8.25
N ASP A 246 15.91 -12.55 7.45
CA ASP A 246 16.38 -11.76 6.30
C ASP A 246 16.09 -12.43 4.95
N GLU A 247 15.51 -13.64 4.97
CA GLU A 247 15.08 -14.41 3.82
C GLU A 247 13.73 -15.07 4.09
N ALA A 248 12.77 -14.96 3.18
CA ALA A 248 11.47 -15.61 3.29
C ALA A 248 10.94 -16.05 1.92
N THR A 249 10.39 -17.26 1.87
CA THR A 249 9.68 -17.79 0.70
C THR A 249 8.23 -18.04 1.08
N ILE A 250 7.28 -17.57 0.26
CA ILE A 250 5.85 -17.75 0.42
C ILE A 250 5.32 -18.54 -0.78
N VAL A 251 4.59 -19.60 -0.53
CA VAL A 251 3.84 -20.36 -1.53
C VAL A 251 2.35 -20.18 -1.28
N LEU A 252 1.63 -19.67 -2.28
CA LEU A 252 0.20 -19.43 -2.25
C LEU A 252 -0.52 -20.41 -3.15
N SER A 253 -1.44 -21.19 -2.59
CA SER A 253 -2.20 -22.20 -3.32
C SER A 253 -3.59 -21.67 -3.70
N TYR A 254 -3.95 -21.88 -4.97
CA TYR A 254 -5.26 -21.57 -5.56
C TYR A 254 -5.84 -22.83 -6.19
N PRO A 255 -7.15 -22.89 -6.52
CA PRO A 255 -7.75 -24.08 -7.13
C PRO A 255 -7.05 -24.55 -8.41
N HIS A 256 -6.55 -23.60 -9.21
CA HIS A 256 -5.95 -23.88 -10.53
C HIS A 256 -4.63 -23.14 -10.76
N ALA A 257 -4.06 -22.52 -9.72
CA ALA A 257 -2.82 -21.77 -9.83
C ALA A 257 -1.95 -21.89 -8.58
N VAL A 258 -0.69 -21.50 -8.69
CA VAL A 258 0.24 -21.38 -7.58
C VAL A 258 1.02 -20.06 -7.68
N GLY A 259 1.19 -19.38 -6.56
CA GLY A 259 2.13 -18.28 -6.41
C GLY A 259 3.38 -18.73 -5.65
N ILE A 260 4.57 -18.43 -6.15
CA ILE A 260 5.85 -18.68 -5.48
C ILE A 260 6.56 -17.34 -5.38
N PHE A 261 6.87 -16.93 -4.16
CA PHE A 261 7.34 -15.58 -3.90
C PHE A 261 8.51 -15.57 -2.94
N GLU A 262 9.51 -14.77 -3.24
CA GLU A 262 10.74 -14.61 -2.47
C GLU A 262 10.86 -13.16 -2.01
N GLY A 263 11.07 -12.97 -0.69
CA GLY A 263 11.33 -11.68 -0.07
C GLY A 263 12.65 -11.72 0.67
N SER A 264 13.64 -10.90 0.29
CA SER A 264 14.99 -11.07 0.79
C SER A 264 15.72 -9.75 1.04
N TRP A 265 16.50 -9.71 2.13
CA TRP A 265 17.50 -8.68 2.40
C TRP A 265 18.92 -9.11 2.02
N ASP A 266 19.09 -10.22 1.31
CA ASP A 266 20.38 -10.77 0.95
C ASP A 266 20.59 -10.99 -0.55
N LEU A 267 20.03 -10.11 -1.37
CA LEU A 267 20.15 -10.15 -2.81
C LEU A 267 21.31 -9.27 -3.32
N PRO A 268 21.99 -9.66 -4.41
CA PRO A 268 23.16 -8.94 -4.95
C PRO A 268 22.81 -7.61 -5.63
N ARG A 269 21.54 -7.39 -5.94
CA ARG A 269 20.98 -6.16 -6.50
C ARG A 269 19.55 -5.97 -6.00
N SER A 270 18.94 -4.82 -6.28
CA SER A 270 17.50 -4.66 -6.11
C SER A 270 16.76 -5.53 -7.14
N PHE A 271 15.82 -6.31 -6.64
CA PHE A 271 14.86 -7.11 -7.38
C PHE A 271 13.45 -6.63 -7.06
N GLN A 272 12.65 -6.43 -8.08
CA GLN A 272 11.21 -6.21 -8.01
C GLN A 272 10.64 -6.80 -9.30
N ASP A 273 10.86 -8.11 -9.43
CA ASP A 273 10.65 -8.86 -10.64
C ASP A 273 9.44 -9.78 -10.46
N LEU A 274 8.52 -9.78 -11.41
CA LEU A 274 7.36 -10.66 -11.44
C LEU A 274 7.31 -11.40 -12.77
N GLU A 275 7.11 -12.72 -12.74
CA GLU A 275 6.78 -13.51 -13.91
C GLU A 275 5.41 -14.17 -13.76
N VAL A 276 4.54 -13.92 -14.74
CA VAL A 276 3.18 -14.45 -14.82
C VAL A 276 3.15 -15.51 -15.91
N PHE A 277 2.90 -16.76 -15.54
CA PHE A 277 2.83 -17.89 -16.47
C PHE A 277 1.37 -18.18 -16.82
N GLY A 278 1.08 -18.23 -18.08
CA GLY A 278 -0.24 -18.53 -18.59
C GLY A 278 -0.25 -19.62 -19.64
N ARG A 279 -1.41 -20.18 -19.89
CA ARG A 279 -1.66 -21.16 -20.93
C ARG A 279 -2.84 -20.72 -21.76
N PRO A 280 -2.67 -20.49 -23.05
CA PRO A 280 -3.78 -20.23 -23.96
C PRO A 280 -4.77 -21.40 -23.97
N ASP A 281 -6.03 -21.13 -24.17
CA ASP A 281 -7.03 -22.16 -24.35
C ASP A 281 -6.77 -22.93 -25.65
N GLY A 282 -6.96 -24.26 -25.63
CA GLY A 282 -6.76 -25.13 -26.79
C GLY A 282 -5.29 -25.50 -27.05
N ALA A 283 -4.88 -25.53 -28.32
CA ALA A 283 -3.56 -26.04 -28.77
C ALA A 283 -2.42 -24.99 -28.70
N GLY A 284 -2.64 -23.83 -28.09
CA GLY A 284 -1.64 -22.78 -27.96
C GLY A 284 -0.45 -23.17 -27.07
N GLN A 285 0.73 -22.62 -27.35
CA GLN A 285 1.91 -22.83 -26.50
C GLN A 285 1.79 -22.00 -25.20
N PRO A 286 2.26 -22.53 -24.05
CA PRO A 286 2.38 -21.74 -22.83
C PRO A 286 3.22 -20.49 -23.06
N ALA A 287 2.81 -19.39 -22.42
CA ALA A 287 3.54 -18.13 -22.46
C ALA A 287 3.80 -17.60 -21.06
N SER A 288 4.80 -16.77 -20.91
CA SER A 288 4.99 -15.99 -19.69
C SER A 288 5.10 -14.49 -20.00
N LEU A 289 4.64 -13.69 -19.05
CA LEU A 289 4.88 -12.27 -19.03
C LEU A 289 5.89 -12.00 -17.92
N TYR A 290 7.04 -11.43 -18.27
CA TYR A 290 8.07 -11.02 -17.32
C TYR A 290 8.07 -9.51 -17.20
N MET A 291 7.94 -9.03 -15.97
CA MET A 291 7.86 -7.61 -15.63
C MET A 291 8.94 -7.23 -14.63
N THR A 292 9.55 -6.08 -14.89
CA THR A 292 10.44 -5.36 -13.98
C THR A 292 9.92 -3.93 -13.78
N HIS A 293 10.58 -3.14 -12.96
CA HIS A 293 10.26 -1.72 -12.80
C HIS A 293 10.13 -0.97 -14.13
N SER A 294 11.00 -1.25 -15.10
CA SER A 294 11.12 -0.46 -16.35
C SER A 294 10.75 -1.19 -17.64
N GLY A 295 10.41 -2.48 -17.56
CA GLY A 295 10.16 -3.28 -18.75
C GLY A 295 9.13 -4.37 -18.55
N VAL A 296 8.42 -4.71 -19.64
CA VAL A 296 7.49 -5.84 -19.69
C VAL A 296 7.72 -6.61 -20.98
N GLN A 297 7.93 -7.91 -20.86
CA GLN A 297 8.17 -8.84 -21.98
C GLN A 297 7.16 -9.98 -21.94
N ILE A 298 6.64 -10.35 -23.10
CA ILE A 298 5.92 -11.64 -23.27
C ILE A 298 6.85 -12.61 -23.98
N ARG A 299 6.97 -13.83 -23.44
CA ARG A 299 7.82 -14.90 -23.91
C ARG A 299 6.97 -16.14 -24.23
N ALA A 300 7.05 -16.64 -25.47
CA ALA A 300 6.34 -17.84 -25.89
C ALA A 300 7.28 -18.70 -26.76
N GLY A 301 7.70 -19.87 -26.27
CA GLY A 301 8.69 -20.70 -26.93
C GLY A 301 10.04 -19.99 -27.08
N ARG A 302 10.43 -19.66 -28.32
CA ARG A 302 11.67 -18.90 -28.62
C ARG A 302 11.42 -17.41 -28.88
N ASP A 303 10.18 -17.01 -28.94
CA ASP A 303 9.79 -15.64 -29.27
C ASP A 303 9.72 -14.80 -28.00
N THR A 304 10.22 -13.57 -28.09
CA THR A 304 10.13 -12.55 -27.04
C THR A 304 9.63 -11.26 -27.66
N ARG A 305 8.62 -10.68 -27.05
CA ARG A 305 8.02 -9.40 -27.46
C ARG A 305 8.00 -8.42 -26.29
N GLU A 306 8.60 -7.26 -26.49
CA GLU A 306 8.50 -6.14 -25.54
C GLU A 306 7.10 -5.51 -25.65
N LEU A 307 6.54 -5.15 -24.51
CA LEU A 307 5.33 -4.34 -24.46
C LEU A 307 5.67 -2.85 -24.41
N LYS A 308 4.87 -2.06 -25.13
CA LYS A 308 4.90 -0.62 -25.00
C LYS A 308 4.33 -0.22 -23.64
N ILE A 309 5.04 0.59 -22.90
CA ILE A 309 4.63 1.10 -21.59
C ILE A 309 4.26 2.57 -21.77
N GLU A 310 2.99 2.89 -21.58
CA GLU A 310 2.53 4.28 -21.58
C GLU A 310 2.68 4.88 -20.16
N PRO A 311 3.07 6.15 -20.03
CA PRO A 311 3.18 6.79 -18.73
C PRO A 311 1.82 6.88 -18.04
N LEU A 312 1.81 6.86 -16.71
CA LEU A 312 0.59 7.10 -15.95
C LEU A 312 0.12 8.54 -16.14
N PRO A 313 -1.21 8.79 -16.09
CA PRO A 313 -1.73 10.16 -16.02
C PRO A 313 -1.09 10.93 -14.86
N ALA A 314 -0.82 12.22 -15.03
CA ALA A 314 -0.15 13.03 -14.01
C ALA A 314 -0.85 13.00 -12.65
N ALA A 315 -2.18 12.88 -12.62
CA ALA A 315 -2.98 12.72 -11.40
C ALA A 315 -2.86 11.34 -10.72
N GLU A 316 -2.20 10.39 -11.37
CA GLU A 316 -2.03 9.00 -10.90
C GLU A 316 -0.55 8.58 -10.85
N ALA A 317 0.36 9.53 -11.09
CA ALA A 317 1.79 9.24 -11.22
C ALA A 317 2.56 9.31 -9.89
N GLU A 318 1.93 9.83 -8.83
CA GLU A 318 2.56 9.92 -7.51
C GLU A 318 1.50 9.97 -6.38
N PRO A 319 1.88 9.63 -5.12
CA PRO A 319 0.93 9.41 -4.03
C PRO A 319 0.02 10.60 -3.70
N VAL A 320 0.58 11.82 -3.58
CA VAL A 320 -0.20 13.00 -3.16
C VAL A 320 -1.14 13.44 -4.26
N ALA A 321 -0.68 13.42 -5.54
CA ALA A 321 -1.53 13.75 -6.68
C ALA A 321 -2.70 12.78 -6.80
N TYR A 322 -2.44 11.48 -6.62
CA TYR A 322 -3.50 10.46 -6.64
C TYR A 322 -4.51 10.67 -5.52
N MET A 323 -4.07 10.85 -4.26
CA MET A 323 -4.97 11.13 -3.15
C MET A 323 -5.82 12.38 -3.41
N VAL A 324 -5.20 13.48 -3.84
CA VAL A 324 -5.89 14.74 -4.13
C VAL A 324 -6.90 14.56 -5.28
N SER A 325 -6.52 13.87 -6.36
CA SER A 325 -7.43 13.62 -7.49
C SER A 325 -8.67 12.84 -7.07
N ARG A 326 -8.51 11.81 -6.21
CA ARG A 326 -9.62 11.01 -5.68
C ARG A 326 -10.52 11.82 -4.74
N LEU A 327 -9.92 12.69 -3.91
CA LEU A 327 -10.67 13.60 -3.05
C LEU A 327 -11.50 14.60 -3.87
N GLN A 328 -10.90 15.23 -4.89
CA GLN A 328 -11.58 16.17 -5.78
C GLN A 328 -12.73 15.53 -6.56
N ALA A 329 -12.51 14.31 -7.03
CA ALA A 329 -13.53 13.57 -7.77
C ALA A 329 -14.61 12.93 -6.87
N GLY A 330 -14.46 12.96 -5.54
CA GLY A 330 -15.34 12.24 -4.62
C GLY A 330 -15.22 10.70 -4.73
N GLN A 331 -14.15 10.20 -5.39
CA GLN A 331 -13.95 8.79 -5.70
C GLN A 331 -13.18 8.05 -4.58
N PRO A 332 -13.36 6.73 -4.41
CA PRO A 332 -12.57 5.94 -3.48
C PRO A 332 -11.11 5.79 -3.95
N ILE A 333 -10.23 5.38 -3.04
CA ILE A 333 -8.90 4.85 -3.38
C ILE A 333 -9.09 3.45 -3.95
N GLU A 334 -8.46 3.15 -5.09
CA GLU A 334 -8.62 1.91 -5.84
C GLU A 334 -7.28 1.22 -6.13
N GLY A 335 -7.35 0.01 -6.67
CA GLY A 335 -6.20 -0.75 -7.14
C GLY A 335 -5.24 -1.14 -6.02
N LEU A 336 -3.94 -1.09 -6.30
CA LEU A 336 -2.87 -1.57 -5.42
C LEU A 336 -2.79 -0.84 -4.09
N THR A 337 -3.27 0.41 -4.03
CA THR A 337 -3.16 1.26 -2.84
C THR A 337 -4.41 1.25 -1.96
N ALA A 338 -5.50 0.61 -2.38
CA ALA A 338 -6.76 0.57 -1.67
C ALA A 338 -6.65 -0.16 -0.31
N VAL A 339 -7.39 0.30 0.69
CA VAL A 339 -7.36 -0.28 2.04
C VAL A 339 -7.78 -1.75 2.05
N ASP A 340 -8.79 -2.14 1.26
CA ASP A 340 -9.33 -3.50 1.28
C ASP A 340 -8.34 -4.55 0.76
N ILE A 341 -7.64 -4.28 -0.34
CA ILE A 341 -6.61 -5.19 -0.84
C ILE A 341 -5.46 -5.28 0.17
N ASN A 342 -5.10 -4.18 0.82
CA ASN A 342 -4.00 -4.12 1.77
C ASN A 342 -4.31 -4.80 3.12
N VAL A 343 -5.55 -4.81 3.56
CA VAL A 343 -6.01 -5.66 4.66
C VAL A 343 -5.77 -7.14 4.34
N ASN A 344 -6.10 -7.57 3.12
CA ASN A 344 -5.86 -8.94 2.66
C ASN A 344 -4.37 -9.27 2.51
N VAL A 345 -3.53 -8.30 2.11
CA VAL A 345 -2.06 -8.45 2.13
C VAL A 345 -1.58 -8.81 3.53
N ILE A 346 -1.99 -8.04 4.55
CA ILE A 346 -1.57 -8.31 5.93
C ILE A 346 -2.10 -9.66 6.42
N ARG A 347 -3.31 -10.06 6.00
CA ARG A 347 -3.83 -11.39 6.29
C ARG A 347 -2.92 -12.50 5.76
N ILE A 348 -2.48 -12.42 4.51
CA ILE A 348 -1.54 -13.39 3.93
C ILE A 348 -0.23 -13.41 4.72
N ILE A 349 0.32 -12.25 5.11
CA ILE A 349 1.55 -12.18 5.90
C ILE A 349 1.37 -12.82 7.28
N ASP A 350 0.26 -12.60 7.97
CA ASP A 350 0.00 -13.23 9.27
C ASP A 350 -0.16 -14.75 9.15
N LEU A 351 -0.82 -15.24 8.10
CA LEU A 351 -0.88 -16.67 7.79
C LEU A 351 0.50 -17.25 7.44
N ALA A 352 1.34 -16.50 6.74
CA ALA A 352 2.73 -16.89 6.46
C ALA A 352 3.55 -16.98 7.76
N LYS A 353 3.42 -16.03 8.69
CA LYS A 353 4.04 -16.13 10.03
C LYS A 353 3.58 -17.36 10.79
N GLN A 354 2.28 -17.69 10.71
CA GLN A 354 1.75 -18.92 11.32
C GLN A 354 2.34 -20.18 10.67
N SER A 355 2.44 -20.19 9.33
CA SER A 355 3.05 -21.29 8.57
C SER A 355 4.52 -21.50 8.94
N ILE A 356 5.31 -20.45 9.02
CA ILE A 356 6.71 -20.50 9.45
C ILE A 356 6.84 -21.08 10.86
N LYS A 357 5.96 -20.64 11.78
CA LYS A 357 5.98 -21.13 13.18
C LYS A 357 5.63 -22.61 13.32
N THR A 358 4.70 -23.10 12.49
CA THR A 358 4.19 -24.49 12.58
C THR A 358 4.88 -25.46 11.63
N GLY A 359 5.57 -24.97 10.60
CA GLY A 359 6.10 -25.78 9.49
C GLY A 359 5.00 -26.37 8.60
N GLN A 360 3.77 -25.88 8.68
CA GLN A 360 2.62 -26.44 7.97
C GLN A 360 1.94 -25.41 7.07
N GLN A 361 1.24 -25.89 6.05
CA GLN A 361 0.34 -25.09 5.25
C GLN A 361 -0.87 -24.64 6.09
N VAL A 362 -1.25 -23.35 5.96
CA VAL A 362 -2.37 -22.76 6.68
C VAL A 362 -3.49 -22.40 5.70
N SER A 363 -4.71 -22.87 5.96
CA SER A 363 -5.89 -22.54 5.15
C SER A 363 -6.38 -21.12 5.42
N VAL A 364 -6.68 -20.37 4.36
CA VAL A 364 -7.28 -19.04 4.46
C VAL A 364 -8.72 -19.10 4.97
N ALA A 365 -9.47 -20.17 4.65
CA ALA A 365 -10.86 -20.36 5.10
C ALA A 365 -10.98 -20.68 6.60
N ALA A 366 -9.94 -21.28 7.22
CA ALA A 366 -9.97 -21.69 8.63
C ALA A 366 -10.05 -20.51 9.62
N ASP A 367 -9.76 -19.29 9.18
CA ASP A 367 -9.74 -18.09 10.01
C ASP A 367 -11.12 -17.40 10.17
N HIS A 368 -12.19 -17.99 9.62
CA HIS A 368 -13.56 -17.47 9.80
C HIS A 368 -14.16 -17.81 11.18
N GLY A 369 -13.41 -18.44 12.09
CA GLY A 369 -13.88 -18.88 13.41
C GLY A 369 -13.86 -17.83 14.51
N ALA A 370 -13.27 -16.67 14.31
CA ALA A 370 -13.31 -15.55 15.24
C ALA A 370 -14.25 -14.47 14.72
N ARG A 371 -15.58 -14.74 14.79
CA ARG A 371 -16.56 -13.64 14.77
C ARG A 371 -16.57 -12.99 16.14
N PRO A 372 -16.58 -11.65 16.23
CA PRO A 372 -16.72 -10.95 17.50
C PRO A 372 -18.07 -11.24 18.17
#